data_cb6ecccd9c3f5096853b91e978dcb989
#
_entry.id   cb6ecccd9c3f5096853b91e978dcb989
#
_cell.length_a   1.000
_cell.length_b   1.000
_cell.length_c   1.000
_cell.angle_alpha   90.00
_cell.angle_beta   90.00
_cell.angle_gamma   90.00
#
_symmetry.space_group_name_H-M   'P 1'
#
loop_
_entity.id
_entity.type
_entity.pdbx_description
1 polymer ?
#
loop_
_entity_poly.entity_id
_entity_poly.type
_entity_poly.pdbx_seq_one_letter_code
_entity_poly.pdbx_strand_id
1 'polypeptide(L)'
;MDEVKVIEIKKSVFADNDEDASKLRKELKDKGVYLLNLMSSPGAGKTTTLIGTLQRIKDKLRVAVMEADIDSDVDAVKIRKATGIPSIQLHTGGMCHLDAEMTRQGLDNVAISEVDLVILENVGNLVCPAEFDTGAVRNAMILSVPEGDDKPLKYPLMFSVCDLVLVNKVDVMPYFDFDLDKCREYVRMRNPKARIIPICAKTGEGLDDFADWLLAEVKAWKQN
;
A
#
# COMPACT_ATOMS: atom_id res chain seq x y z
N MET A 1 -13.80 23.77 6.31
CA MET A 1 -13.64 22.36 6.71
C MET A 1 -13.35 21.59 5.45
N ASP A 2 -12.17 21.01 5.38
CA ASP A 2 -11.80 20.22 4.21
C ASP A 2 -12.44 18.83 4.33
N GLU A 3 -13.57 18.65 3.66
CA GLU A 3 -14.25 17.36 3.60
C GLU A 3 -13.39 16.36 2.84
N VAL A 4 -13.26 15.14 3.35
CA VAL A 4 -12.73 14.01 2.59
C VAL A 4 -13.79 13.60 1.57
N LYS A 5 -13.39 13.46 0.30
CA LYS A 5 -14.28 12.98 -0.75
C LYS A 5 -14.45 11.47 -0.59
N VAL A 6 -15.67 11.03 -0.38
CA VAL A 6 -16.07 9.62 -0.35
C VAL A 6 -16.56 9.21 -1.74
N ILE A 7 -16.10 8.07 -2.24
CA ILE A 7 -16.44 7.53 -3.56
C ILE A 7 -16.90 6.08 -3.40
N GLU A 8 -18.06 5.77 -3.98
CA GLU A 8 -18.57 4.41 -4.12
C GLU A 8 -18.04 3.81 -5.43
N ILE A 9 -17.29 2.70 -5.34
CA ILE A 9 -16.74 2.01 -6.51
C ILE A 9 -17.47 0.70 -6.78
N LYS A 10 -17.67 0.37 -8.06
CA LYS A 10 -18.37 -0.83 -8.50
C LYS A 10 -17.40 -1.95 -8.85
N LYS A 11 -17.81 -3.18 -8.60
CA LYS A 11 -17.04 -4.39 -8.91
C LYS A 11 -16.94 -4.62 -10.42
N SER A 12 -15.76 -5.00 -10.92
CA SER A 12 -15.57 -5.55 -12.27
C SER A 12 -15.70 -7.08 -12.29
N VAL A 13 -15.82 -7.67 -13.47
CA VAL A 13 -15.89 -9.12 -13.66
C VAL A 13 -14.46 -9.69 -13.80
N PHE A 14 -14.19 -10.85 -13.21
CA PHE A 14 -12.86 -11.46 -13.06
C PHE A 14 -12.07 -11.69 -14.35
N ALA A 15 -12.76 -11.90 -15.48
CA ALA A 15 -12.13 -12.43 -16.69
C ALA A 15 -11.12 -11.49 -17.36
N ASP A 16 -11.20 -10.18 -17.09
CA ASP A 16 -10.42 -9.17 -17.80
C ASP A 16 -9.50 -8.35 -16.87
N ASN A 17 -9.45 -8.69 -15.57
CA ASN A 17 -8.72 -7.86 -14.59
C ASN A 17 -7.23 -7.69 -14.90
N ASP A 18 -6.53 -8.77 -15.31
CA ASP A 18 -5.10 -8.70 -15.62
C ASP A 18 -4.81 -7.83 -16.86
N GLU A 19 -5.72 -7.87 -17.86
CA GLU A 19 -5.62 -7.01 -19.02
C GLU A 19 -5.88 -5.55 -18.65
N ASP A 20 -6.91 -5.29 -17.84
CA ASP A 20 -7.24 -3.95 -17.37
C ASP A 20 -6.17 -3.38 -16.44
N ALA A 21 -5.57 -4.19 -15.57
CA ALA A 21 -4.42 -3.82 -14.75
C ALA A 21 -3.20 -3.43 -15.61
N SER A 22 -2.96 -4.19 -16.68
CA SER A 22 -1.86 -3.89 -17.62
C SER A 22 -2.11 -2.60 -18.39
N LYS A 23 -3.35 -2.34 -18.83
CA LYS A 23 -3.74 -1.10 -19.49
C LYS A 23 -3.58 0.09 -18.53
N LEU A 24 -4.09 -0.05 -17.31
CA LEU A 24 -3.97 1.00 -16.28
C LEU A 24 -2.52 1.35 -15.97
N ARG A 25 -1.67 0.33 -15.82
CA ARG A 25 -0.23 0.53 -15.56
C ARG A 25 0.47 1.26 -16.71
N LYS A 26 0.07 0.97 -17.96
CA LYS A 26 0.59 1.69 -19.13
C LYS A 26 0.14 3.16 -19.14
N GLU A 27 -1.13 3.44 -18.87
CA GLU A 27 -1.65 4.80 -18.79
C GLU A 27 -0.95 5.62 -17.70
N LEU A 28 -0.72 5.01 -16.54
CA LEU A 28 0.05 5.64 -15.45
C LEU A 28 1.49 5.93 -15.86
N LYS A 29 2.09 5.03 -16.64
CA LYS A 29 3.43 5.21 -17.21
C LYS A 29 3.46 6.41 -18.16
N ASP A 30 2.53 6.49 -19.10
CA ASP A 30 2.44 7.58 -20.07
C ASP A 30 2.24 8.95 -19.38
N LYS A 31 1.59 8.95 -18.22
CA LYS A 31 1.39 10.15 -17.38
C LYS A 31 2.53 10.41 -16.39
N GLY A 32 3.51 9.52 -16.27
CA GLY A 32 4.62 9.62 -15.32
C GLY A 32 4.20 9.50 -13.86
N VAL A 33 3.06 8.87 -13.57
CA VAL A 33 2.52 8.67 -12.23
C VAL A 33 2.84 7.28 -11.73
N TYR A 34 3.37 7.20 -10.51
CA TYR A 34 3.65 5.94 -9.83
C TYR A 34 2.50 5.55 -8.91
N LEU A 35 1.99 4.35 -9.02
CA LEU A 35 0.98 3.80 -8.13
C LEU A 35 1.60 2.71 -7.25
N LEU A 36 1.55 2.89 -5.93
CA LEU A 36 1.90 1.89 -4.93
C LEU A 36 0.63 1.29 -4.35
N ASN A 37 0.50 -0.03 -4.38
CA ASN A 37 -0.52 -0.76 -3.61
C ASN A 37 0.05 -1.17 -2.26
N LEU A 38 -0.54 -0.71 -1.15
CA LEU A 38 -0.12 -1.02 0.22
C LEU A 38 -1.14 -1.93 0.88
N MET A 39 -0.73 -3.14 1.19
CA MET A 39 -1.56 -4.21 1.75
C MET A 39 -1.15 -4.56 3.18
N SER A 40 -2.04 -5.10 3.96
CA SER A 40 -1.76 -5.70 5.28
C SER A 40 -2.98 -6.41 5.85
N SER A 41 -2.81 -7.09 6.97
CA SER A 41 -3.93 -7.43 7.86
C SER A 41 -4.48 -6.18 8.58
N PRO A 42 -5.71 -6.24 9.11
CA PRO A 42 -6.24 -5.20 9.98
C PRO A 42 -5.34 -4.99 11.20
N GLY A 43 -5.14 -3.72 11.59
CA GLY A 43 -4.35 -3.39 12.78
C GLY A 43 -2.83 -3.53 12.65
N ALA A 44 -2.28 -3.89 11.48
CA ALA A 44 -0.84 -3.97 11.24
C ALA A 44 -0.13 -2.60 11.27
N GLY A 45 -0.88 -1.49 11.15
CA GLY A 45 -0.38 -0.12 11.28
C GLY A 45 -0.20 0.62 9.95
N LYS A 46 -1.00 0.30 8.93
CA LYS A 46 -0.97 0.97 7.61
C LYS A 46 -1.02 2.49 7.73
N THR A 47 -2.08 3.02 8.28
CA THR A 47 -2.33 4.47 8.39
C THR A 47 -1.21 5.19 9.14
N THR A 48 -0.70 4.63 10.27
CA THR A 48 0.42 5.22 11.01
C THR A 48 1.71 5.22 10.19
N THR A 49 1.99 4.12 9.49
CA THR A 49 3.15 4.01 8.58
C THR A 49 3.05 5.02 7.46
N LEU A 50 1.87 5.16 6.83
CA LEU A 50 1.64 6.14 5.78
C LEU A 50 1.86 7.55 6.27
N ILE A 51 1.26 7.97 7.39
CA ILE A 51 1.43 9.32 7.93
C ILE A 51 2.91 9.63 8.14
N GLY A 52 3.65 8.73 8.81
CA GLY A 52 5.08 8.93 9.06
C GLY A 52 5.92 9.01 7.79
N THR A 53 5.61 8.19 6.78
CA THR A 53 6.31 8.19 5.48
C THR A 53 5.97 9.43 4.67
N LEU A 54 4.69 9.80 4.60
CA LEU A 54 4.22 10.96 3.86
C LEU A 54 4.84 12.26 4.39
N GLN A 55 5.03 12.40 5.70
CA GLN A 55 5.72 13.55 6.28
C GLN A 55 7.18 13.70 5.80
N ARG A 56 7.83 12.60 5.38
CA ARG A 56 9.22 12.56 4.89
C ARG A 56 9.36 12.86 3.40
N ILE A 57 8.28 12.62 2.64
CA ILE A 57 8.34 12.72 1.17
C ILE A 57 7.50 13.85 0.58
N LYS A 58 6.57 14.46 1.34
CA LYS A 58 5.62 15.48 0.83
C LYS A 58 6.28 16.72 0.23
N ASP A 59 7.47 17.07 0.68
CA ASP A 59 8.23 18.21 0.15
C ASP A 59 9.10 17.82 -1.05
N LYS A 60 9.17 16.53 -1.40
CA LYS A 60 9.97 15.98 -2.50
C LYS A 60 9.11 15.45 -3.65
N LEU A 61 7.87 15.05 -3.38
CA LEU A 61 6.92 14.49 -4.36
C LEU A 61 5.54 15.09 -4.15
N ARG A 62 4.82 15.27 -5.23
CA ARG A 62 3.38 15.55 -5.20
C ARG A 62 2.64 14.23 -5.02
N VAL A 63 1.97 14.06 -3.91
CA VAL A 63 1.39 12.78 -3.50
C VAL A 63 -0.12 12.91 -3.34
N ALA A 64 -0.86 11.87 -3.70
CA ALA A 64 -2.24 11.65 -3.28
C ALA A 64 -2.37 10.25 -2.65
N VAL A 65 -3.36 10.09 -1.78
CA VAL A 65 -3.68 8.81 -1.14
C VAL A 65 -5.12 8.42 -1.49
N MET A 66 -5.30 7.18 -1.88
CA MET A 66 -6.59 6.51 -1.98
C MET A 66 -6.65 5.48 -0.85
N GLU A 67 -7.59 5.61 0.03
CA GLU A 67 -7.80 4.69 1.15
C GLU A 67 -9.03 3.84 0.87
N ALA A 68 -8.90 2.53 0.93
CA ALA A 68 -9.99 1.60 0.69
C ALA A 68 -10.43 0.94 1.99
N ASP A 69 -11.70 1.13 2.32
CA ASP A 69 -12.36 0.47 3.44
C ASP A 69 -13.76 0.01 3.04
N ILE A 70 -14.35 -0.86 3.85
CA ILE A 70 -15.71 -1.36 3.60
C ILE A 70 -16.72 -0.22 3.73
N ASP A 71 -16.61 0.60 4.80
CA ASP A 71 -17.61 1.66 5.10
C ASP A 71 -17.04 2.81 5.97
N SER A 72 -15.74 2.88 6.24
CA SER A 72 -15.12 3.88 7.12
C SER A 72 -14.33 4.93 6.34
N ASP A 73 -14.37 6.19 6.76
CA ASP A 73 -13.55 7.28 6.24
C ASP A 73 -12.48 7.77 7.25
N VAL A 74 -12.40 7.12 8.40
CA VAL A 74 -11.59 7.56 9.55
C VAL A 74 -10.12 7.68 9.18
N ASP A 75 -9.57 6.74 8.39
CA ASP A 75 -8.15 6.71 8.08
C ASP A 75 -7.79 7.74 7.00
N ALA A 76 -8.63 7.95 5.98
CA ALA A 76 -8.45 9.03 5.01
C ALA A 76 -8.47 10.41 5.69
N VAL A 77 -9.39 10.62 6.64
CA VAL A 77 -9.47 11.87 7.43
C VAL A 77 -8.22 12.06 8.29
N LYS A 78 -7.71 11.01 8.94
CA LYS A 78 -6.46 11.06 9.73
C LYS A 78 -5.26 11.44 8.88
N ILE A 79 -5.09 10.78 7.72
CA ILE A 79 -3.98 11.05 6.81
C ILE A 79 -4.01 12.51 6.36
N ARG A 80 -5.15 12.99 5.88
CA ARG A 80 -5.33 14.38 5.44
C ARG A 80 -5.02 15.39 6.55
N LYS A 81 -5.56 15.18 7.75
CA LYS A 81 -5.31 16.07 8.89
C LYS A 81 -3.85 16.10 9.31
N ALA A 82 -3.16 14.95 9.29
CA ALA A 82 -1.79 14.84 9.76
C ALA A 82 -0.75 15.34 8.75
N THR A 83 -1.04 15.27 7.45
CA THR A 83 -0.06 15.49 6.39
C THR A 83 -0.38 16.67 5.47
N GLY A 84 -1.65 17.06 5.36
CA GLY A 84 -2.16 18.01 4.38
C GLY A 84 -2.29 17.44 2.96
N ILE A 85 -1.95 16.16 2.76
CA ILE A 85 -1.98 15.51 1.46
C ILE A 85 -3.42 15.18 1.05
N PRO A 86 -3.81 15.41 -0.23
CA PRO A 86 -5.10 14.98 -0.74
C PRO A 86 -5.34 13.49 -0.51
N SER A 87 -6.43 13.17 0.17
CA SER A 87 -6.82 11.79 0.48
C SER A 87 -8.26 11.56 0.05
N ILE A 88 -8.51 10.45 -0.60
CA ILE A 88 -9.82 10.02 -1.11
C ILE A 88 -10.18 8.73 -0.42
N GLN A 89 -11.42 8.62 0.04
CA GLN A 89 -11.97 7.38 0.56
C GLN A 89 -12.69 6.61 -0.55
N LEU A 90 -12.37 5.34 -0.67
CA LEU A 90 -13.02 4.39 -1.56
C LEU A 90 -13.84 3.41 -0.72
N HIS A 91 -15.17 3.51 -0.80
CA HIS A 91 -16.05 2.53 -0.17
C HIS A 91 -16.25 1.34 -1.11
N THR A 92 -15.81 0.16 -0.67
CA THR A 92 -15.85 -1.05 -1.51
C THR A 92 -17.20 -1.74 -1.53
N GLY A 93 -18.18 -1.27 -0.72
CA GLY A 93 -19.52 -1.85 -0.68
C GLY A 93 -19.54 -3.31 -0.20
N GLY A 94 -18.64 -3.66 0.73
CA GLY A 94 -18.52 -5.00 1.29
C GLY A 94 -17.47 -5.90 0.62
N MET A 95 -16.79 -5.41 -0.42
CA MET A 95 -15.66 -6.13 -1.02
C MET A 95 -14.44 -6.05 -0.12
N CYS A 96 -13.70 -7.17 -0.01
CA CYS A 96 -12.49 -7.29 0.81
C CYS A 96 -11.18 -7.02 0.04
N HIS A 97 -11.27 -6.46 -1.18
CA HIS A 97 -10.15 -6.13 -2.07
C HIS A 97 -10.55 -5.06 -3.07
N LEU A 98 -9.56 -4.57 -3.79
CA LEU A 98 -9.72 -3.76 -5.00
C LEU A 98 -9.15 -4.51 -6.19
N ASP A 99 -9.78 -4.36 -7.34
CA ASP A 99 -9.28 -4.76 -8.65
C ASP A 99 -8.82 -3.54 -9.48
N ALA A 100 -8.41 -3.75 -10.73
CA ALA A 100 -7.91 -2.69 -11.59
C ALA A 100 -8.99 -1.65 -11.95
N GLU A 101 -10.22 -2.09 -12.20
CA GLU A 101 -11.32 -1.19 -12.54
C GLU A 101 -11.75 -0.34 -11.33
N MET A 102 -11.83 -0.94 -10.14
CA MET A 102 -12.10 -0.22 -8.90
C MET A 102 -10.99 0.80 -8.61
N THR A 103 -9.73 0.43 -8.86
CA THR A 103 -8.60 1.34 -8.74
C THR A 103 -8.69 2.50 -9.73
N ARG A 104 -9.08 2.24 -10.99
CA ARG A 104 -9.31 3.26 -12.01
C ARG A 104 -10.38 4.25 -11.58
N GLN A 105 -11.53 3.77 -11.09
CA GLN A 105 -12.60 4.63 -10.58
C GLN A 105 -12.11 5.55 -9.44
N GLY A 106 -11.23 5.05 -8.57
CA GLY A 106 -10.55 5.88 -7.58
C GLY A 106 -9.67 6.96 -8.20
N LEU A 107 -8.83 6.57 -9.16
CA LEU A 107 -7.89 7.47 -9.85
C LEU A 107 -8.59 8.56 -10.65
N ASP A 108 -9.77 8.32 -11.20
CA ASP A 108 -10.59 9.32 -11.91
C ASP A 108 -10.99 10.51 -11.01
N ASN A 109 -10.88 10.33 -9.70
CA ASN A 109 -11.17 11.36 -8.71
C ASN A 109 -9.90 11.98 -8.09
N VAL A 110 -8.72 11.57 -8.57
CA VAL A 110 -7.43 12.20 -8.27
C VAL A 110 -7.08 13.15 -9.40
N ALA A 111 -6.55 14.33 -9.09
CA ALA A 111 -5.97 15.24 -10.09
C ALA A 111 -4.63 14.64 -10.60
N ILE A 112 -4.73 13.57 -11.40
CA ILE A 112 -3.62 12.67 -11.74
C ILE A 112 -2.48 13.39 -12.49
N SER A 113 -2.76 14.48 -13.20
CA SER A 113 -1.75 15.33 -13.84
C SER A 113 -0.92 16.18 -12.86
N GLU A 114 -1.39 16.28 -11.62
CA GLU A 114 -0.76 17.11 -10.58
C GLU A 114 0.02 16.28 -9.56
N VAL A 115 0.07 14.95 -9.70
CA VAL A 115 0.73 14.05 -8.76
C VAL A 115 1.85 13.26 -9.42
N ASP A 116 2.84 12.91 -8.62
CA ASP A 116 3.97 12.05 -8.99
C ASP A 116 3.78 10.63 -8.48
N LEU A 117 3.06 10.51 -7.36
CA LEU A 117 2.82 9.28 -6.62
C LEU A 117 1.37 9.22 -6.14
N VAL A 118 0.73 8.09 -6.37
CA VAL A 118 -0.51 7.72 -5.70
C VAL A 118 -0.24 6.49 -4.83
N ILE A 119 -0.64 6.54 -3.57
CA ILE A 119 -0.61 5.38 -2.68
C ILE A 119 -2.04 4.89 -2.49
N LEU A 120 -2.29 3.65 -2.88
CA LEU A 120 -3.52 2.94 -2.61
C LEU A 120 -3.34 2.14 -1.32
N GLU A 121 -3.96 2.58 -0.23
CA GLU A 121 -4.10 1.77 0.97
C GLU A 121 -5.26 0.79 0.75
N ASN A 122 -4.92 -0.49 0.55
CA ASN A 122 -5.90 -1.53 0.25
C ASN A 122 -6.62 -1.99 1.52
N VAL A 123 -7.78 -2.62 1.36
CA VAL A 123 -8.56 -3.20 2.47
C VAL A 123 -7.69 -4.14 3.29
N GLY A 124 -7.86 -4.09 4.62
CA GLY A 124 -7.10 -4.93 5.55
C GLY A 124 -7.46 -6.42 5.41
N ASN A 125 -6.70 -7.13 4.56
CA ASN A 125 -6.88 -8.56 4.28
C ASN A 125 -5.58 -9.14 3.70
N LEU A 126 -5.24 -10.39 4.03
CA LEU A 126 -4.03 -11.08 3.51
C LEU A 126 -4.33 -12.10 2.40
N VAL A 127 -5.57 -12.28 2.00
CA VAL A 127 -5.98 -13.25 0.98
C VAL A 127 -6.42 -12.53 -0.29
N CYS A 128 -7.60 -11.93 -0.26
CA CYS A 128 -8.21 -11.35 -1.46
C CYS A 128 -7.36 -10.29 -2.16
N PRO A 129 -6.70 -9.32 -1.47
CA PRO A 129 -5.87 -8.32 -2.16
C PRO A 129 -4.65 -8.90 -2.89
N ALA A 130 -4.24 -10.14 -2.56
CA ALA A 130 -3.14 -10.81 -3.26
C ALA A 130 -3.58 -11.50 -4.56
N GLU A 131 -4.88 -11.74 -4.72
CA GLU A 131 -5.45 -12.43 -5.90
C GLU A 131 -5.78 -11.47 -7.05
N PHE A 132 -5.87 -10.17 -6.77
CA PHE A 132 -6.31 -9.15 -7.74
C PHE A 132 -5.20 -8.16 -8.02
N ASP A 133 -4.80 -8.06 -9.29
CA ASP A 133 -3.91 -7.00 -9.75
C ASP A 133 -4.67 -5.67 -9.80
N THR A 134 -4.23 -4.70 -9.02
CA THR A 134 -4.82 -3.34 -8.97
C THR A 134 -4.31 -2.40 -10.06
N GLY A 135 -3.41 -2.86 -10.93
CA GLY A 135 -2.69 -2.00 -11.87
C GLY A 135 -1.55 -1.19 -11.23
N ALA A 136 -1.20 -1.46 -9.98
CA ALA A 136 -0.09 -0.81 -9.31
C ALA A 136 1.26 -1.17 -9.94
N VAL A 137 2.22 -0.25 -9.83
CA VAL A 137 3.61 -0.46 -10.30
C VAL A 137 4.34 -1.41 -9.38
N ARG A 138 4.09 -1.30 -8.07
CA ARG A 138 4.64 -2.18 -7.03
C ARG A 138 3.61 -2.46 -5.96
N ASN A 139 3.78 -3.62 -5.34
CA ASN A 139 3.04 -4.07 -4.18
C ASN A 139 3.93 -4.02 -2.95
N ALA A 140 3.51 -3.30 -1.92
CA ALA A 140 4.11 -3.35 -0.59
C ALA A 140 3.11 -3.95 0.41
N MET A 141 3.62 -4.67 1.40
CA MET A 141 2.78 -5.15 2.48
C MET A 141 3.39 -4.84 3.85
N ILE A 142 2.54 -4.67 4.85
CA ILE A 142 2.94 -4.52 6.24
C ILE A 142 2.58 -5.78 7.01
N LEU A 143 3.58 -6.42 7.58
CA LEU A 143 3.46 -7.48 8.58
C LEU A 143 3.82 -6.89 9.94
N SER A 144 2.98 -7.01 10.96
CA SER A 144 3.37 -6.56 12.30
C SER A 144 3.89 -7.71 13.17
N VAL A 145 4.84 -7.42 14.05
CA VAL A 145 5.43 -8.40 14.98
C VAL A 145 4.40 -9.25 15.72
N PRO A 146 3.29 -8.69 16.28
CA PRO A 146 2.28 -9.50 16.96
C PRO A 146 1.56 -10.55 16.10
N GLU A 147 1.68 -10.47 14.77
CA GLU A 147 1.04 -11.41 13.86
C GLU A 147 1.82 -12.73 13.72
N GLY A 148 3.09 -12.74 14.06
CA GLY A 148 3.99 -13.89 13.98
C GLY A 148 4.84 -13.92 12.71
N ASP A 149 6.06 -14.46 12.84
CA ASP A 149 7.06 -14.57 11.78
C ASP A 149 6.73 -15.63 10.71
N ASP A 150 5.78 -16.52 11.03
CA ASP A 150 5.32 -17.62 10.18
C ASP A 150 4.22 -17.22 9.16
N LYS A 151 3.78 -15.95 9.15
CA LYS A 151 2.78 -15.45 8.19
C LYS A 151 3.15 -15.72 6.73
N PRO A 152 4.41 -15.63 6.29
CA PRO A 152 4.75 -15.97 4.91
C PRO A 152 4.50 -17.44 4.54
N LEU A 153 4.48 -18.33 5.52
CA LEU A 153 4.14 -19.74 5.32
C LEU A 153 2.63 -19.96 5.22
N LYS A 154 1.85 -19.18 5.99
CA LYS A 154 0.38 -19.27 6.07
C LYS A 154 -0.33 -18.55 4.92
N TYR A 155 0.26 -17.48 4.40
CA TYR A 155 -0.29 -16.63 3.33
C TYR A 155 0.70 -16.50 2.15
N PRO A 156 1.09 -17.63 1.52
CA PRO A 156 2.18 -17.65 0.57
C PRO A 156 1.97 -16.73 -0.64
N LEU A 157 0.74 -16.60 -1.13
CA LEU A 157 0.41 -15.76 -2.27
C LEU A 157 0.69 -14.28 -1.97
N MET A 158 0.25 -13.76 -0.81
CA MET A 158 0.50 -12.39 -0.41
C MET A 158 1.98 -12.04 -0.47
N PHE A 159 2.84 -12.89 0.09
CA PHE A 159 4.28 -12.63 0.10
C PHE A 159 4.96 -12.89 -1.26
N SER A 160 4.35 -13.67 -2.16
CA SER A 160 4.89 -13.89 -3.51
C SER A 160 4.66 -12.70 -4.45
N VAL A 161 3.59 -11.93 -4.24
CA VAL A 161 3.25 -10.78 -5.10
C VAL A 161 3.83 -9.46 -4.60
N CYS A 162 4.42 -9.42 -3.39
CA CYS A 162 4.95 -8.19 -2.80
C CYS A 162 6.40 -7.93 -3.20
N ASP A 163 6.69 -6.71 -3.65
CA ASP A 163 8.04 -6.21 -3.91
C ASP A 163 8.75 -5.76 -2.63
N LEU A 164 7.95 -5.32 -1.64
CA LEU A 164 8.43 -4.84 -0.35
C LEU A 164 7.59 -5.41 0.79
N VAL A 165 8.26 -5.88 1.84
CA VAL A 165 7.65 -6.27 3.12
C VAL A 165 8.18 -5.35 4.22
N LEU A 166 7.30 -4.59 4.85
CA LEU A 166 7.58 -3.79 6.03
C LEU A 166 7.24 -4.61 7.27
N VAL A 167 8.24 -4.95 8.11
CA VAL A 167 8.00 -5.61 9.38
C VAL A 167 7.83 -4.54 10.46
N ASN A 168 6.56 -4.26 10.80
CA ASN A 168 6.20 -3.15 11.69
C ASN A 168 6.10 -3.58 13.16
N LYS A 169 6.16 -2.59 14.04
CA LYS A 169 6.08 -2.74 15.51
C LYS A 169 7.30 -3.49 16.07
N VAL A 170 8.49 -3.23 15.52
CA VAL A 170 9.73 -3.87 16.03
C VAL A 170 10.03 -3.50 17.46
N ASP A 171 9.50 -2.40 17.97
CA ASP A 171 9.60 -1.96 19.37
C ASP A 171 8.99 -2.96 20.37
N VAL A 172 8.03 -3.77 19.93
CA VAL A 172 7.41 -4.78 20.80
C VAL A 172 8.01 -6.19 20.61
N MET A 173 8.98 -6.35 19.72
CA MET A 173 9.62 -7.65 19.44
C MET A 173 10.10 -8.40 20.71
N PRO A 174 10.66 -7.74 21.74
CA PRO A 174 11.05 -8.42 22.97
C PRO A 174 9.91 -9.09 23.76
N TYR A 175 8.67 -8.77 23.44
CA TYR A 175 7.48 -9.28 24.13
C TYR A 175 6.72 -10.35 23.35
N PHE A 176 7.21 -10.71 22.15
CA PHE A 176 6.59 -11.68 21.26
C PHE A 176 7.60 -12.76 20.84
N ASP A 177 7.12 -13.95 20.58
CA ASP A 177 7.90 -14.99 19.92
C ASP A 177 7.97 -14.69 18.41
N PHE A 178 8.85 -13.77 18.04
CA PHE A 178 9.07 -13.30 16.68
C PHE A 178 10.56 -13.27 16.36
N ASP A 179 10.95 -14.07 15.39
CA ASP A 179 12.33 -14.14 14.88
C ASP A 179 12.40 -13.45 13.50
N LEU A 180 13.04 -12.30 13.45
CA LEU A 180 13.16 -11.51 12.23
C LEU A 180 13.94 -12.23 11.13
N ASP A 181 14.94 -13.04 11.49
CA ASP A 181 15.74 -13.75 10.49
C ASP A 181 14.98 -14.94 9.91
N LYS A 182 14.20 -15.65 10.71
CA LYS A 182 13.23 -16.64 10.20
C LYS A 182 12.17 -15.98 9.31
N CYS A 183 11.61 -14.86 9.72
CA CYS A 183 10.67 -14.11 8.89
C CYS A 183 11.28 -13.76 7.52
N ARG A 184 12.52 -13.27 7.50
CA ARG A 184 13.27 -12.98 6.26
C ARG A 184 13.46 -14.22 5.40
N GLU A 185 13.81 -15.34 6.01
CA GLU A 185 13.95 -16.62 5.31
C GLU A 185 12.61 -17.03 4.65
N TYR A 186 11.52 -17.01 5.41
CA TYR A 186 10.20 -17.39 4.90
C TYR A 186 9.69 -16.46 3.80
N VAL A 187 9.93 -15.16 3.90
CA VAL A 187 9.62 -14.22 2.81
C VAL A 187 10.44 -14.56 1.56
N ARG A 188 11.76 -14.78 1.69
CA ARG A 188 12.63 -15.13 0.56
C ARG A 188 12.26 -16.45 -0.11
N MET A 189 11.72 -17.41 0.64
CA MET A 189 11.17 -18.65 0.08
C MET A 189 9.98 -18.39 -0.86
N ARG A 190 9.23 -17.30 -0.66
CA ARG A 190 8.07 -16.92 -1.50
C ARG A 190 8.47 -15.96 -2.61
N ASN A 191 9.25 -14.95 -2.28
CA ASN A 191 9.79 -13.98 -3.25
C ASN A 191 11.25 -13.63 -2.90
N PRO A 192 12.23 -14.25 -3.57
CA PRO A 192 13.65 -13.96 -3.34
C PRO A 192 14.05 -12.51 -3.62
N LYS A 193 13.23 -11.77 -4.41
CA LYS A 193 13.49 -10.38 -4.80
C LYS A 193 12.86 -9.37 -3.87
N ALA A 194 11.94 -9.79 -2.99
CA ALA A 194 11.27 -8.89 -2.07
C ALA A 194 12.28 -8.22 -1.13
N ARG A 195 12.21 -6.90 -1.04
CA ARG A 195 12.93 -6.13 -0.02
C ARG A 195 12.21 -6.25 1.31
N ILE A 196 12.96 -6.32 2.40
CA ILE A 196 12.41 -6.42 3.75
C ILE A 196 12.99 -5.30 4.59
N ILE A 197 12.12 -4.45 5.15
CA ILE A 197 12.51 -3.32 6.00
C ILE A 197 11.80 -3.45 7.35
N PRO A 198 12.54 -3.66 8.45
CA PRO A 198 11.97 -3.55 9.79
C PRO A 198 11.69 -2.08 10.12
N ILE A 199 10.51 -1.81 10.68
CA ILE A 199 10.06 -0.47 11.03
C ILE A 199 9.35 -0.44 12.38
N CYS A 200 9.34 0.73 13.00
CA CYS A 200 8.39 1.09 14.05
C CYS A 200 7.68 2.37 13.64
N ALA A 201 6.47 2.25 13.12
CA ALA A 201 5.69 3.40 12.66
C ALA A 201 5.41 4.41 13.79
N LYS A 202 5.36 3.96 15.04
CA LYS A 202 5.13 4.79 16.23
C LYS A 202 6.32 5.69 16.54
N THR A 203 7.55 5.18 16.46
CA THR A 203 8.77 5.93 16.77
C THR A 203 9.40 6.60 15.56
N GLY A 204 9.05 6.12 14.35
CA GLY A 204 9.63 6.56 13.09
C GLY A 204 10.86 5.74 12.67
N GLU A 205 11.31 4.76 13.46
CA GLU A 205 12.42 3.88 13.12
C GLU A 205 12.16 3.14 11.80
N GLY A 206 13.15 3.13 10.89
CA GLY A 206 13.07 2.47 9.59
C GLY A 206 12.18 3.16 8.55
N LEU A 207 11.43 4.22 8.92
CA LEU A 207 10.57 4.94 7.96
C LEU A 207 11.37 5.76 6.94
N ASP A 208 12.59 6.15 7.27
CA ASP A 208 13.49 6.82 6.31
C ASP A 208 13.92 5.84 5.21
N ASP A 209 14.23 4.59 5.55
CA ASP A 209 14.55 3.55 4.56
C ASP A 209 13.38 3.24 3.62
N PHE A 210 12.16 3.26 4.14
CA PHE A 210 10.96 3.10 3.31
C PHE A 210 10.72 4.32 2.42
N ALA A 211 10.87 5.53 2.97
CA ALA A 211 10.77 6.77 2.19
C ALA A 211 11.80 6.83 1.07
N ASP A 212 13.06 6.49 1.34
CA ASP A 212 14.13 6.47 0.35
C ASP A 212 13.90 5.41 -0.74
N TRP A 213 13.41 4.22 -0.37
CA TRP A 213 13.00 3.22 -1.33
C TRP A 213 11.92 3.75 -2.27
N LEU A 214 10.89 4.38 -1.71
CA LEU A 214 9.77 4.91 -2.49
C LEU A 214 10.21 6.04 -3.44
N LEU A 215 11.07 6.95 -2.96
CA LEU A 215 11.65 8.01 -3.80
C LEU A 215 12.47 7.43 -4.96
N ALA A 216 13.24 6.39 -4.71
CA ALA A 216 14.04 5.71 -5.75
C ALA A 216 13.15 5.02 -6.79
N GLU A 217 12.09 4.33 -6.36
CA GLU A 217 11.13 3.67 -7.26
C GLU A 217 10.40 4.68 -8.15
N VAL A 218 9.89 5.78 -7.58
CA VAL A 218 9.22 6.85 -8.34
C VAL A 218 10.18 7.46 -9.35
N LYS A 219 11.42 7.73 -8.97
CA LYS A 219 12.45 8.27 -9.87
C LYS A 219 12.75 7.30 -11.02
N ALA A 220 12.96 6.03 -10.72
CA ALA A 220 13.23 5.01 -11.73
C ALA A 220 12.05 4.85 -12.69
N TRP A 221 10.83 4.89 -12.17
CA TRP A 221 9.60 4.83 -12.97
C TRP A 221 9.50 5.96 -13.99
N LYS A 222 9.87 7.18 -13.63
CA LYS A 222 9.83 8.35 -14.52
C LYS A 222 10.93 8.37 -15.58
N GLN A 223 12.05 7.70 -15.32
CA GLN A 223 13.23 7.71 -16.22
C GLN A 223 13.19 6.61 -17.30
N ASN A 224 12.49 5.53 -17.06
CA ASN A 224 12.32 4.41 -18.00
C ASN A 224 11.11 4.61 -18.89
#